data_82c5239dea5e01d8a3b57bac0ab64ae5
#
_entry.id   82c5239dea5e01d8a3b57bac0ab64ae5
#
_cell.length_a   1.000
_cell.length_b   1.000
_cell.length_c   1.000
_cell.angle_alpha   90.00
_cell.angle_beta   90.00
_cell.angle_gamma   90.00
#
_symmetry.space_group_name_H-M   'P 1'
#
loop_
_entity.id
_entity.type
_entity.pdbx_description
1 polymer ?
#
loop_
_entity_poly.entity_id
_entity_poly.type
_entity_poly.pdbx_seq_one_letter_code
_entity_poly.pdbx_strand_id
1 'polypeptide(L)'
;MMHLTFIIPRFQYSTIPFLLTFILAVGCDQLPGKPTPKERWRPATEVTDFSQLYALNCAGCHGADGRLGAARPLNDPLYLALVSAATLRAMIAQGVPRTSAPALAQQVGGPLTDKQIDLLVEGMRSRWGKAESFNNVAFPPYSLQDAGAKGSGPGDSQRGAVVYQTYCAQCHGKDGNGGPKGGSVINPAYLALVSDQALRTAVIVGRSDLGMPDWRANIPGRSMSPQEISDVVTWLASHRQAASIAFKSK
;
A
#
# COMPACT_ATOMS: atom_id res chain seq x y z
N MET A 1 -87.85 -54.48 17.03
CA MET A 1 -87.27 -53.37 16.31
C MET A 1 -85.98 -52.97 17.06
N MET A 2 -84.81 -53.36 16.53
CA MET A 2 -83.51 -53.04 17.12
C MET A 2 -82.89 -51.85 16.34
N HIS A 3 -82.72 -50.74 17.03
CA HIS A 3 -82.02 -49.57 16.48
C HIS A 3 -80.52 -49.79 16.65
N LEU A 4 -79.82 -49.96 15.54
CA LEU A 4 -78.38 -49.96 15.51
C LEU A 4 -77.85 -48.48 15.38
N THR A 5 -77.22 -47.97 16.45
CA THR A 5 -76.60 -46.63 16.43
C THR A 5 -75.18 -46.81 15.92
N PHE A 6 -74.89 -46.29 14.73
CA PHE A 6 -73.53 -46.20 14.20
C PHE A 6 -72.77 -45.05 14.88
N ILE A 7 -71.71 -45.40 15.61
CA ILE A 7 -70.79 -44.41 16.19
C ILE A 7 -69.67 -44.19 15.13
N ILE A 8 -69.64 -43.00 14.54
CA ILE A 8 -68.54 -42.53 13.66
C ILE A 8 -67.41 -42.04 14.51
N PRO A 9 -66.13 -42.54 14.42
CA PRO A 9 -65.03 -42.02 15.16
C PRO A 9 -64.61 -40.63 14.57
N ARG A 10 -64.59 -39.58 15.42
CA ARG A 10 -64.00 -38.27 15.08
C ARG A 10 -62.51 -38.46 14.90
N PHE A 11 -62.03 -38.33 13.66
CA PHE A 11 -60.61 -38.16 13.38
C PHE A 11 -60.16 -36.81 14.00
N GLN A 12 -59.39 -36.85 15.08
CA GLN A 12 -58.63 -35.71 15.58
C GLN A 12 -57.48 -35.46 14.58
N TYR A 13 -57.59 -34.38 13.82
CA TYR A 13 -56.46 -33.91 13.01
C TYR A 13 -55.32 -33.54 13.95
N SER A 14 -54.25 -34.33 13.90
CA SER A 14 -53.05 -34.15 14.70
C SER A 14 -52.40 -32.81 14.32
N THR A 15 -52.24 -31.94 15.28
CA THR A 15 -51.49 -30.65 15.13
C THR A 15 -49.99 -30.86 15.01
N ILE A 16 -49.54 -32.14 15.05
CA ILE A 16 -48.12 -32.51 14.96
C ILE A 16 -47.43 -32.06 13.66
N PRO A 17 -48.02 -32.13 12.44
CA PRO A 17 -47.33 -31.70 11.22
C PRO A 17 -47.04 -30.21 11.18
N PHE A 18 -47.88 -29.36 11.76
CA PHE A 18 -47.62 -27.90 11.78
C PHE A 18 -46.47 -27.51 12.72
N LEU A 19 -46.32 -28.18 13.86
CA LEU A 19 -45.21 -27.94 14.77
C LEU A 19 -43.87 -28.41 14.16
N LEU A 20 -43.85 -29.54 13.45
CA LEU A 20 -42.65 -30.05 12.78
C LEU A 20 -42.20 -29.14 11.65
N THR A 21 -43.13 -28.53 10.90
CA THR A 21 -42.80 -27.62 9.80
C THR A 21 -42.21 -26.28 10.32
N PHE A 22 -42.70 -25.82 11.49
CA PHE A 22 -42.17 -24.62 12.12
C PHE A 22 -40.78 -24.81 12.71
N ILE A 23 -40.47 -25.97 13.29
CA ILE A 23 -39.15 -26.34 13.80
C ILE A 23 -38.12 -26.45 12.67
N LEU A 24 -38.50 -26.98 11.51
CA LEU A 24 -37.64 -27.09 10.34
C LEU A 24 -37.34 -25.70 9.70
N ALA A 25 -38.27 -24.75 9.80
CA ALA A 25 -38.07 -23.42 9.24
C ALA A 25 -37.11 -22.53 10.09
N VAL A 26 -37.03 -22.72 11.41
CA VAL A 26 -36.18 -21.95 12.33
C VAL A 26 -34.80 -22.60 12.55
N GLY A 27 -34.67 -23.89 12.27
CA GLY A 27 -33.46 -24.67 12.60
C GLY A 27 -32.23 -24.41 11.73
N CYS A 28 -32.38 -23.83 10.53
CA CYS A 28 -31.26 -23.65 9.59
C CYS A 28 -30.32 -22.51 9.94
N ASP A 29 -30.76 -21.55 10.76
CA ASP A 29 -29.95 -20.37 11.07
C ASP A 29 -28.96 -20.56 12.24
N GLN A 30 -29.12 -21.64 13.03
CA GLN A 30 -28.28 -21.92 14.20
C GLN A 30 -27.44 -23.19 14.08
N LEU A 31 -27.21 -23.71 12.89
CA LEU A 31 -26.40 -24.90 12.69
C LEU A 31 -24.92 -24.62 13.05
N PRO A 32 -24.26 -25.49 13.86
CA PRO A 32 -22.83 -25.41 14.09
C PRO A 32 -22.06 -25.42 12.77
N GLY A 33 -21.10 -24.48 12.60
CA GLY A 33 -20.32 -24.36 11.38
C GLY A 33 -20.95 -23.46 10.30
N LYS A 34 -22.13 -22.88 10.53
CA LYS A 34 -22.67 -21.87 9.61
C LYS A 34 -21.83 -20.59 9.71
N PRO A 35 -21.28 -20.08 8.58
CA PRO A 35 -20.49 -18.86 8.62
C PRO A 35 -21.35 -17.69 9.07
N THR A 36 -20.79 -16.85 9.93
CA THR A 36 -21.41 -15.57 10.33
C THR A 36 -21.59 -14.67 9.10
N PRO A 37 -22.44 -13.64 9.15
CA PRO A 37 -22.60 -12.71 8.04
C PRO A 37 -21.28 -12.07 7.57
N LYS A 38 -20.26 -11.96 8.45
CA LYS A 38 -18.92 -11.47 8.12
C LYS A 38 -18.07 -12.51 7.38
N GLU A 39 -18.31 -13.80 7.64
CA GLU A 39 -17.57 -14.93 7.04
C GLU A 39 -18.21 -15.45 5.76
N ARG A 40 -19.43 -15.01 5.45
CA ARG A 40 -20.10 -15.40 4.20
C ARG A 40 -19.33 -14.86 3.01
N TRP A 41 -19.19 -15.69 1.98
CA TRP A 41 -18.63 -15.26 0.71
C TRP A 41 -19.35 -14.00 0.19
N ARG A 42 -18.57 -13.02 -0.19
CA ARG A 42 -19.03 -11.79 -0.85
C ARG A 42 -18.22 -11.59 -2.13
N PRO A 43 -18.81 -11.07 -3.20
CA PRO A 43 -18.05 -10.61 -4.34
C PRO A 43 -16.93 -9.69 -3.88
N ALA A 44 -15.73 -9.82 -4.47
CA ALA A 44 -14.59 -8.98 -4.11
C ALA A 44 -14.91 -7.48 -4.23
N THR A 45 -15.79 -7.12 -5.17
CA THR A 45 -16.25 -5.74 -5.40
C THR A 45 -17.15 -5.16 -4.28
N GLU A 46 -17.71 -6.02 -3.42
CA GLU A 46 -18.56 -5.60 -2.29
C GLU A 46 -17.78 -5.42 -0.98
N VAL A 47 -16.50 -5.78 -0.97
CA VAL A 47 -15.65 -5.56 0.19
C VAL A 47 -15.40 -4.06 0.37
N THR A 48 -15.84 -3.49 1.51
CA THR A 48 -15.70 -2.06 1.83
C THR A 48 -14.93 -1.81 3.13
N ASP A 49 -14.53 -2.86 3.83
CA ASP A 49 -13.68 -2.73 5.02
C ASP A 49 -12.23 -2.45 4.64
N PHE A 50 -11.67 -1.36 5.15
CA PHE A 50 -10.29 -0.97 4.88
C PHE A 50 -9.28 -2.06 5.23
N SER A 51 -9.44 -2.69 6.40
CA SER A 51 -8.45 -3.68 6.88
C SER A 51 -8.43 -4.89 5.97
N GLN A 52 -9.60 -5.32 5.51
CA GLN A 52 -9.74 -6.43 4.57
C GLN A 52 -9.20 -6.06 3.19
N LEU A 53 -9.53 -4.88 2.66
CA LEU A 53 -9.01 -4.39 1.37
C LEU A 53 -7.49 -4.28 1.40
N TYR A 54 -6.94 -3.71 2.48
CA TYR A 54 -5.50 -3.55 2.66
C TYR A 54 -4.79 -4.90 2.77
N ALA A 55 -5.31 -5.81 3.60
CA ALA A 55 -4.73 -7.13 3.79
C ALA A 55 -4.65 -7.93 2.49
N LEU A 56 -5.69 -7.86 1.66
CA LEU A 56 -5.77 -8.61 0.40
C LEU A 56 -4.90 -8.02 -0.72
N ASN A 57 -4.71 -6.69 -0.76
CA ASN A 57 -4.13 -6.04 -1.93
C ASN A 57 -2.78 -5.33 -1.66
N CYS A 58 -2.45 -5.04 -0.42
CA CYS A 58 -1.31 -4.18 -0.07
C CYS A 58 -0.32 -4.84 0.89
N ALA A 59 -0.83 -5.60 1.88
CA ALA A 59 -0.03 -6.11 2.99
C ALA A 59 1.14 -7.01 2.57
N GLY A 60 0.99 -7.78 1.50
CA GLY A 60 2.05 -8.67 1.00
C GLY A 60 3.35 -7.94 0.65
N CYS A 61 3.26 -6.71 0.15
CA CYS A 61 4.42 -5.90 -0.20
C CYS A 61 4.76 -4.84 0.86
N HIS A 62 3.73 -4.26 1.51
CA HIS A 62 3.90 -3.11 2.41
C HIS A 62 3.89 -3.49 3.90
N GLY A 63 3.70 -4.79 4.23
CA GLY A 63 3.57 -5.28 5.60
C GLY A 63 2.15 -5.16 6.15
N ALA A 64 1.80 -6.00 7.12
CA ALA A 64 0.45 -6.11 7.66
C ALA A 64 -0.08 -4.78 8.23
N ASP A 65 0.81 -4.03 8.90
CA ASP A 65 0.50 -2.71 9.48
C ASP A 65 0.99 -1.54 8.61
N GLY A 66 1.27 -1.78 7.33
CA GLY A 66 1.81 -0.79 6.42
C GLY A 66 3.30 -0.47 6.63
N ARG A 67 4.04 -1.32 7.34
CA ARG A 67 5.45 -1.15 7.70
C ARG A 67 6.21 -2.47 7.57
N LEU A 68 7.55 -2.37 7.50
CA LEU A 68 8.45 -3.52 7.50
C LEU A 68 8.22 -4.52 6.34
N GLY A 69 7.54 -4.10 5.30
CA GLY A 69 7.44 -4.87 4.06
C GLY A 69 8.62 -4.61 3.12
N ALA A 70 8.69 -5.39 2.03
CA ALA A 70 9.70 -5.21 0.99
C ALA A 70 9.58 -3.85 0.28
N ALA A 71 8.34 -3.36 0.10
CA ALA A 71 8.07 -2.04 -0.43
C ALA A 71 8.16 -0.95 0.66
N ARG A 72 8.07 0.32 0.22
CA ARG A 72 8.07 1.45 1.16
C ARG A 72 6.89 1.37 2.15
N PRO A 73 7.05 1.85 3.39
CA PRO A 73 5.94 1.92 4.32
C PRO A 73 4.85 2.87 3.80
N LEU A 74 3.61 2.41 3.87
CA LEU A 74 2.42 3.25 3.65
C LEU A 74 1.92 3.85 4.97
N ASN A 75 2.20 3.18 6.09
CA ASN A 75 2.02 3.71 7.43
C ASN A 75 3.23 4.58 7.82
N ASP A 76 3.36 5.69 7.13
CA ASP A 76 4.37 6.71 7.42
C ASP A 76 3.69 8.09 7.35
N PRO A 77 3.51 8.76 8.51
CA PRO A 77 2.83 10.05 8.56
C PRO A 77 3.48 11.13 7.70
N LEU A 78 4.81 11.11 7.57
CA LEU A 78 5.53 12.07 6.74
C LEU A 78 5.24 11.83 5.25
N TYR A 79 5.27 10.58 4.81
CA TYR A 79 4.88 10.21 3.45
C TYR A 79 3.44 10.65 3.12
N LEU A 80 2.50 10.36 4.02
CA LEU A 80 1.10 10.72 3.85
C LEU A 80 0.83 12.23 3.91
N ALA A 81 1.69 13.01 4.57
CA ALA A 81 1.64 14.47 4.54
C ALA A 81 2.24 15.05 3.24
N LEU A 82 3.31 14.42 2.73
CA LEU A 82 3.99 14.85 1.51
C LEU A 82 3.17 14.56 0.24
N VAL A 83 2.53 13.37 0.17
CA VAL A 83 1.84 12.90 -1.04
C VAL A 83 0.36 13.26 -0.97
N SER A 84 -0.16 13.92 -2.00
CA SER A 84 -1.58 14.26 -2.07
C SER A 84 -2.46 13.00 -2.18
N ALA A 85 -3.71 13.10 -1.71
CA ALA A 85 -4.69 12.02 -1.87
C ALA A 85 -4.91 11.65 -3.35
N ALA A 86 -4.93 12.64 -4.24
CA ALA A 86 -5.07 12.42 -5.67
C ALA A 86 -3.88 11.65 -6.26
N THR A 87 -2.66 11.99 -5.87
CA THR A 87 -1.45 11.27 -6.30
C THR A 87 -1.44 9.84 -5.77
N LEU A 88 -1.79 9.64 -4.50
CA LEU A 88 -1.87 8.31 -3.89
C LEU A 88 -2.92 7.43 -4.61
N ARG A 89 -4.10 8.02 -4.91
CA ARG A 89 -5.15 7.38 -5.69
C ARG A 89 -4.66 6.95 -7.07
N ALA A 90 -4.00 7.87 -7.78
CA ALA A 90 -3.48 7.59 -9.11
C ALA A 90 -2.43 6.45 -9.09
N MET A 91 -1.53 6.43 -8.11
CA MET A 91 -0.55 5.35 -7.96
C MET A 91 -1.21 3.99 -7.69
N ILE A 92 -2.25 3.94 -6.88
CA ILE A 92 -3.00 2.70 -6.63
C ILE A 92 -3.75 2.26 -7.89
N ALA A 93 -4.42 3.18 -8.56
CA ALA A 93 -5.24 2.88 -9.72
C ALA A 93 -4.41 2.43 -10.92
N GLN A 94 -3.33 3.13 -11.23
CA GLN A 94 -2.55 2.99 -12.47
C GLN A 94 -1.23 2.26 -12.27
N GLY A 95 -0.87 1.95 -11.02
CA GLY A 95 0.46 1.45 -10.69
C GLY A 95 1.52 2.54 -10.80
N VAL A 96 2.78 2.13 -10.62
CA VAL A 96 3.93 3.05 -10.74
C VAL A 96 4.87 2.52 -11.81
N PRO A 97 5.04 3.23 -12.93
CA PRO A 97 5.88 2.78 -14.03
C PRO A 97 7.31 2.46 -13.58
N ARG A 98 7.89 1.41 -14.13
CA ARG A 98 9.24 0.92 -13.80
C ARG A 98 9.44 0.58 -12.32
N THR A 99 8.39 0.10 -11.68
CA THR A 99 8.44 -0.47 -10.33
C THR A 99 7.60 -1.75 -10.30
N SER A 100 7.66 -2.49 -9.20
CA SER A 100 6.82 -3.67 -8.96
C SER A 100 5.41 -3.32 -8.46
N ALA A 101 5.04 -2.04 -8.36
CA ALA A 101 3.69 -1.62 -7.95
C ALA A 101 2.69 -1.79 -9.11
N PRO A 102 1.77 -2.79 -9.04
CA PRO A 102 0.83 -3.05 -10.14
C PRO A 102 -0.28 -2.01 -10.19
N ALA A 103 -0.91 -1.88 -11.36
CA ALA A 103 -2.17 -1.16 -11.50
C ALA A 103 -3.30 -2.00 -10.90
N LEU A 104 -4.10 -1.40 -10.00
CA LEU A 104 -5.14 -2.13 -9.29
C LEU A 104 -6.57 -1.74 -9.71
N ALA A 105 -6.76 -0.70 -10.52
CA ALA A 105 -8.10 -0.30 -10.97
C ALA A 105 -8.67 -1.28 -11.99
N GLN A 106 -9.98 -1.56 -11.91
CA GLN A 106 -10.68 -2.43 -12.85
C GLN A 106 -10.58 -1.95 -14.30
N GLN A 107 -10.54 -0.64 -14.52
CA GLN A 107 -10.42 -0.03 -15.85
C GLN A 107 -9.13 -0.42 -16.58
N VAL A 108 -8.11 -0.85 -15.85
CA VAL A 108 -6.82 -1.29 -16.39
C VAL A 108 -6.53 -2.78 -16.10
N GLY A 109 -7.59 -3.55 -15.78
CA GLY A 109 -7.50 -4.99 -15.54
C GLY A 109 -7.17 -5.39 -14.10
N GLY A 110 -7.15 -4.46 -13.17
CA GLY A 110 -6.94 -4.73 -11.75
C GLY A 110 -8.20 -5.23 -11.01
N PRO A 111 -8.09 -5.61 -9.74
CA PRO A 111 -9.19 -6.17 -8.96
C PRO A 111 -10.11 -5.12 -8.29
N LEU A 112 -9.68 -3.87 -8.17
CA LEU A 112 -10.33 -2.87 -7.33
C LEU A 112 -11.26 -1.94 -8.12
N THR A 113 -12.44 -1.72 -7.57
CA THR A 113 -13.34 -0.64 -8.02
C THR A 113 -12.80 0.72 -7.59
N ASP A 114 -13.24 1.81 -8.26
CA ASP A 114 -12.89 3.18 -7.86
C ASP A 114 -13.24 3.47 -6.40
N LYS A 115 -14.42 3.02 -5.94
CA LYS A 115 -14.84 3.15 -4.54
C LYS A 115 -13.88 2.46 -3.57
N GLN A 116 -13.37 1.30 -3.91
CA GLN A 116 -12.41 0.58 -3.06
C GLN A 116 -11.06 1.28 -3.01
N ILE A 117 -10.62 1.87 -4.12
CA ILE A 117 -9.41 2.69 -4.16
C ILE A 117 -9.58 3.92 -3.27
N ASP A 118 -10.72 4.60 -3.33
CA ASP A 118 -11.02 5.76 -2.49
C ASP A 118 -11.04 5.38 -0.99
N LEU A 119 -11.66 4.25 -0.64
CA LEU A 119 -11.64 3.71 0.73
C LEU A 119 -10.22 3.38 1.22
N LEU A 120 -9.36 2.87 0.37
CA LEU A 120 -7.96 2.61 0.72
C LEU A 120 -7.20 3.92 0.98
N VAL A 121 -7.36 4.93 0.12
CA VAL A 121 -6.72 6.24 0.29
C VAL A 121 -7.20 6.93 1.56
N GLU A 122 -8.50 6.98 1.77
CA GLU A 122 -9.11 7.57 2.97
C GLU A 122 -8.68 6.82 4.23
N GLY A 123 -8.73 5.49 4.20
CA GLY A 123 -8.36 4.64 5.32
C GLY A 123 -6.88 4.77 5.72
N MET A 124 -5.96 4.88 4.75
CA MET A 124 -4.56 5.15 5.04
C MET A 124 -4.36 6.53 5.68
N ARG A 125 -4.98 7.57 5.13
CA ARG A 125 -4.83 8.93 5.63
C ARG A 125 -5.47 9.14 7.00
N SER A 126 -6.65 8.56 7.26
CA SER A 126 -7.34 8.71 8.54
C SER A 126 -6.67 7.89 9.65
N ARG A 127 -6.15 6.71 9.34
CA ARG A 127 -5.57 5.81 10.36
C ARG A 127 -4.10 6.12 10.65
N TRP A 128 -3.33 6.49 9.62
CA TRP A 128 -1.87 6.61 9.70
C TRP A 128 -1.36 8.03 9.44
N GLY A 129 -2.18 8.89 8.86
CA GLY A 129 -1.81 10.27 8.64
C GLY A 129 -1.78 11.05 9.95
N LYS A 130 -0.89 12.05 10.02
CA LYS A 130 -0.76 13.04 11.10
C LYS A 130 -0.47 14.39 10.47
N ALA A 131 -1.37 14.86 9.62
CA ALA A 131 -1.17 16.06 8.81
C ALA A 131 -0.84 17.29 9.68
N GLU A 132 -1.49 17.41 10.84
CA GLU A 132 -1.29 18.53 11.77
C GLU A 132 0.15 18.63 12.28
N SER A 133 0.85 17.50 12.41
CA SER A 133 2.24 17.44 12.85
C SER A 133 3.22 18.07 11.86
N PHE A 134 2.77 18.37 10.64
CA PHE A 134 3.58 18.86 9.54
C PHE A 134 3.13 20.23 9.00
N ASN A 135 2.18 20.91 9.66
CA ASN A 135 1.65 22.20 9.20
C ASN A 135 2.73 23.28 8.98
N ASN A 136 3.82 23.24 9.74
CA ASN A 136 4.92 24.20 9.65
C ASN A 136 6.16 23.63 8.92
N VAL A 137 6.03 22.51 8.22
CA VAL A 137 7.13 21.88 7.49
C VAL A 137 7.12 22.35 6.04
N ALA A 138 8.18 23.03 5.63
CA ALA A 138 8.43 23.34 4.23
C ALA A 138 8.91 22.08 3.51
N PHE A 139 7.99 21.34 2.88
CA PHE A 139 8.34 20.16 2.11
C PHE A 139 9.11 20.51 0.84
N PRO A 140 10.14 19.72 0.49
CA PRO A 140 10.71 19.78 -0.85
C PRO A 140 9.66 19.33 -1.88
N PRO A 141 9.73 19.78 -3.15
CA PRO A 141 8.82 19.34 -4.20
C PRO A 141 8.77 17.82 -4.30
N TYR A 142 7.56 17.24 -4.26
CA TYR A 142 7.40 15.78 -4.29
C TYR A 142 7.76 15.20 -5.64
N SER A 143 7.14 15.69 -6.72
CA SER A 143 7.35 15.12 -8.06
C SER A 143 8.65 15.63 -8.68
N LEU A 144 9.22 14.82 -9.59
CA LEU A 144 10.37 15.22 -10.39
C LEU A 144 10.05 16.42 -11.29
N GLN A 145 8.79 16.51 -11.79
CA GLN A 145 8.33 17.63 -12.61
C GLN A 145 8.25 18.93 -11.79
N ASP A 146 7.68 18.86 -10.57
CA ASP A 146 7.63 20.01 -9.66
C ASP A 146 9.02 20.44 -9.20
N ALA A 147 9.96 19.52 -9.06
CA ALA A 147 11.33 19.82 -8.71
C ALA A 147 11.99 20.75 -9.74
N GLY A 148 11.80 20.47 -11.03
CA GLY A 148 12.31 21.34 -12.10
C GLY A 148 11.63 22.72 -12.15
N ALA A 149 10.37 22.82 -11.72
CA ALA A 149 9.59 24.06 -11.80
C ALA A 149 9.75 24.98 -10.57
N LYS A 150 10.13 24.45 -9.40
CA LYS A 150 10.11 25.15 -8.11
C LYS A 150 11.50 25.31 -7.47
N GLY A 151 12.50 25.68 -8.25
CA GLY A 151 13.80 26.16 -7.70
C GLY A 151 14.84 25.07 -7.48
N SER A 152 14.66 23.85 -8.00
CA SER A 152 15.76 22.94 -8.28
C SER A 152 15.90 22.81 -9.78
N GLY A 153 17.08 23.09 -10.30
CA GLY A 153 17.44 22.77 -11.69
C GLY A 153 17.49 21.25 -11.92
N PRO A 154 17.81 20.81 -13.13
CA PRO A 154 18.07 19.42 -13.40
C PRO A 154 19.14 18.89 -12.46
N GLY A 155 18.96 17.64 -11.99
CA GLY A 155 19.96 17.01 -11.14
C GLY A 155 21.27 16.77 -11.89
N ASP A 156 22.37 16.85 -11.16
CA ASP A 156 23.71 16.63 -11.67
C ASP A 156 24.41 15.51 -10.90
N SER A 157 24.94 14.51 -11.61
CA SER A 157 25.51 13.32 -11.00
C SER A 157 26.84 13.61 -10.27
N GLN A 158 27.64 14.59 -10.70
CA GLN A 158 28.89 14.93 -10.05
C GLN A 158 28.65 15.64 -8.72
N ARG A 159 27.71 16.62 -8.69
CA ARG A 159 27.26 17.24 -7.44
C ARG A 159 26.57 16.19 -6.55
N GLY A 160 25.80 15.28 -7.14
CA GLY A 160 25.13 14.19 -6.45
C GLY A 160 26.10 13.26 -5.72
N ALA A 161 27.27 12.99 -6.29
CA ALA A 161 28.32 12.23 -5.61
C ALA A 161 28.80 12.95 -4.33
N VAL A 162 28.96 14.25 -4.36
CA VAL A 162 29.34 15.05 -3.18
C VAL A 162 28.22 15.03 -2.13
N VAL A 163 26.98 15.18 -2.57
CA VAL A 163 25.79 15.09 -1.69
C VAL A 163 25.70 13.71 -1.05
N TYR A 164 25.92 12.65 -1.83
CA TYR A 164 25.95 11.28 -1.31
C TYR A 164 27.00 11.09 -0.20
N GLN A 165 28.22 11.56 -0.43
CA GLN A 165 29.28 11.50 0.58
C GLN A 165 28.91 12.23 1.86
N THR A 166 28.22 13.36 1.71
CA THR A 166 27.84 14.22 2.83
C THR A 166 26.73 13.65 3.69
N TYR A 167 25.69 13.05 3.07
CA TYR A 167 24.45 12.69 3.78
C TYR A 167 24.22 11.17 3.89
N CYS A 168 24.82 10.36 3.02
CA CYS A 168 24.42 8.96 2.85
C CYS A 168 25.55 7.96 3.18
N ALA A 169 26.80 8.32 2.88
CA ALA A 169 27.94 7.41 2.92
C ALA A 169 28.22 6.83 4.31
N GLN A 170 27.92 7.56 5.39
CA GLN A 170 28.10 7.08 6.77
C GLN A 170 27.30 5.81 7.04
N CYS A 171 26.13 5.65 6.45
CA CYS A 171 25.28 4.49 6.64
C CYS A 171 25.41 3.49 5.50
N HIS A 172 25.48 3.94 4.24
CA HIS A 172 25.44 3.12 3.04
C HIS A 172 26.81 2.81 2.42
N GLY A 173 27.90 3.20 3.09
CA GLY A 173 29.28 3.01 2.62
C GLY A 173 29.70 4.06 1.60
N LYS A 174 31.01 4.30 1.48
CA LYS A 174 31.57 5.35 0.61
C LYS A 174 31.14 5.22 -0.85
N ASP A 175 31.05 4.00 -1.35
CA ASP A 175 30.74 3.70 -2.75
C ASP A 175 29.28 3.31 -2.99
N GLY A 176 28.42 3.37 -1.98
CA GLY A 176 27.02 3.00 -2.08
C GLY A 176 26.74 1.49 -2.10
N ASN A 177 27.77 0.67 -1.91
CA ASN A 177 27.68 -0.80 -1.93
C ASN A 177 27.14 -1.42 -0.62
N GLY A 178 26.84 -0.59 0.35
CA GLY A 178 26.43 -0.98 1.69
C GLY A 178 27.46 -0.62 2.75
N GLY A 179 26.99 -0.41 3.95
CA GLY A 179 27.77 0.00 5.12
C GLY A 179 27.23 -0.62 6.40
N PRO A 180 27.72 -0.20 7.55
CA PRO A 180 27.40 -0.84 8.83
C PRO A 180 25.94 -0.65 9.27
N LYS A 181 25.23 0.33 8.69
CA LYS A 181 23.86 0.70 9.09
C LYS A 181 22.85 0.62 7.96
N GLY A 182 23.29 0.49 6.71
CA GLY A 182 22.41 0.47 5.54
C GLY A 182 22.93 -0.43 4.44
N GLY A 183 22.05 -1.10 3.74
CA GLY A 183 22.38 -1.91 2.57
C GLY A 183 22.84 -1.09 1.37
N SER A 184 23.24 -1.79 0.28
CA SER A 184 23.62 -1.15 -0.97
C SER A 184 22.46 -0.35 -1.57
N VAL A 185 22.72 0.91 -1.93
CA VAL A 185 21.81 1.80 -2.65
C VAL A 185 22.06 1.84 -4.15
N ILE A 186 23.16 1.21 -4.61
CA ILE A 186 23.51 1.10 -6.01
C ILE A 186 23.45 -0.35 -6.54
N ASN A 187 22.85 -1.27 -5.76
CA ASN A 187 22.64 -2.64 -6.21
C ASN A 187 21.82 -2.65 -7.50
N PRO A 188 22.30 -3.31 -8.57
CA PRO A 188 21.62 -3.31 -9.87
C PRO A 188 20.19 -3.85 -9.83
N ALA A 189 19.93 -4.89 -9.04
CA ALA A 189 18.60 -5.47 -8.90
C ALA A 189 17.64 -4.49 -8.19
N TYR A 190 18.11 -3.80 -7.15
CA TYR A 190 17.34 -2.75 -6.48
C TYR A 190 17.04 -1.60 -7.45
N LEU A 191 18.06 -1.07 -8.15
CA LEU A 191 17.87 0.05 -9.07
C LEU A 191 17.01 -0.29 -10.29
N ALA A 192 16.95 -1.56 -10.69
CA ALA A 192 16.03 -2.02 -11.74
C ALA A 192 14.55 -2.00 -11.32
N LEU A 193 14.27 -2.11 -10.01
CA LEU A 193 12.92 -2.19 -9.45
C LEU A 193 12.38 -0.84 -8.94
N VAL A 194 13.20 0.21 -8.92
CA VAL A 194 12.80 1.53 -8.39
C VAL A 194 12.92 2.61 -9.47
N SER A 195 11.91 3.46 -9.59
CA SER A 195 11.95 4.64 -10.45
C SER A 195 12.71 5.79 -9.79
N ASP A 196 13.08 6.83 -10.56
CA ASP A 196 13.69 8.05 -10.01
C ASP A 196 12.75 8.74 -9.02
N GLN A 197 11.46 8.71 -9.29
CA GLN A 197 10.45 9.20 -8.35
C GLN A 197 10.46 8.40 -7.03
N ALA A 198 10.62 7.09 -7.09
CA ALA A 198 10.73 6.26 -5.89
C ALA A 198 12.01 6.54 -5.11
N LEU A 199 13.15 6.72 -5.80
CA LEU A 199 14.42 7.17 -5.18
C LEU A 199 14.26 8.53 -4.52
N ARG A 200 13.66 9.51 -5.21
CA ARG A 200 13.39 10.84 -4.66
C ARG A 200 12.53 10.77 -3.39
N THR A 201 11.47 9.96 -3.45
CA THR A 201 10.60 9.77 -2.29
C THR A 201 11.36 9.13 -1.12
N ALA A 202 12.24 8.15 -1.38
CA ALA A 202 13.05 7.53 -0.35
C ALA A 202 14.04 8.52 0.29
N VAL A 203 14.64 9.41 -0.50
CA VAL A 203 15.55 10.47 0.02
C VAL A 203 14.78 11.48 0.88
N ILE A 204 13.58 11.90 0.44
CA ILE A 204 12.79 12.89 1.18
C ILE A 204 12.24 12.29 2.48
N VAL A 205 11.59 11.13 2.40
CA VAL A 205 10.83 10.56 3.53
C VAL A 205 11.70 9.68 4.44
N GLY A 206 12.78 9.14 3.90
CA GLY A 206 13.54 8.09 4.58
C GLY A 206 12.80 6.74 4.60
N ARG A 207 13.25 5.89 5.48
CA ARG A 207 12.67 4.60 5.88
C ARG A 207 12.69 4.54 7.41
N SER A 208 11.77 5.30 8.03
CA SER A 208 11.69 5.41 9.49
C SER A 208 11.50 4.06 10.18
N ASP A 209 10.85 3.11 9.48
CA ASP A 209 10.68 1.73 9.92
C ASP A 209 11.98 0.92 9.97
N LEU A 210 13.02 1.32 9.23
CA LEU A 210 14.35 0.70 9.19
C LEU A 210 15.44 1.61 9.79
N GLY A 211 15.08 2.74 10.39
CA GLY A 211 16.02 3.68 10.99
C GLY A 211 16.72 4.63 10.00
N MET A 212 16.30 4.67 8.73
CA MET A 212 16.79 5.66 7.77
C MET A 212 16.05 6.98 7.99
N PRO A 213 16.75 8.08 8.32
CA PRO A 213 16.14 9.37 8.59
C PRO A 213 15.56 10.02 7.33
N ASP A 214 14.69 11.02 7.50
CA ASP A 214 14.21 11.88 6.42
C ASP A 214 15.25 12.96 6.06
N TRP A 215 14.95 13.74 5.00
CA TRP A 215 15.87 14.79 4.47
C TRP A 215 16.31 15.85 5.48
N ARG A 216 15.63 15.98 6.63
CA ARG A 216 15.93 16.98 7.68
C ARG A 216 16.93 16.47 8.69
N ALA A 217 17.02 15.16 8.89
CA ALA A 217 17.66 14.57 10.07
C ALA A 217 18.98 13.84 9.79
N ASN A 218 19.44 13.81 8.52
CA ASN A 218 20.73 13.18 8.18
C ASN A 218 21.93 13.91 8.81
N ILE A 219 21.86 15.25 8.90
CA ILE A 219 22.87 16.09 9.57
C ILE A 219 22.12 17.00 10.54
N PRO A 220 22.47 17.03 11.83
CA PRO A 220 21.84 17.90 12.80
C PRO A 220 21.89 19.38 12.34
N GLY A 221 20.73 20.03 12.32
CA GLY A 221 20.62 21.43 11.95
C GLY A 221 20.75 21.76 10.45
N ARG A 222 20.94 20.74 9.59
CA ARG A 222 21.05 20.94 8.13
C ARG A 222 20.16 19.99 7.36
N SER A 223 19.05 20.49 6.87
CA SER A 223 18.19 19.77 5.92
C SER A 223 18.81 19.78 4.53
N MET A 224 18.55 18.71 3.75
CA MET A 224 18.90 18.71 2.32
C MET A 224 18.03 19.72 1.57
N SER A 225 18.66 20.52 0.72
CA SER A 225 17.94 21.40 -0.20
C SER A 225 17.25 20.63 -1.32
N PRO A 226 16.22 21.20 -1.98
CA PRO A 226 15.60 20.59 -3.15
C PRO A 226 16.59 20.24 -4.27
N GLN A 227 17.65 21.04 -4.47
CA GLN A 227 18.69 20.76 -5.44
C GLN A 227 19.57 19.58 -5.03
N GLU A 228 20.01 19.52 -3.79
CA GLU A 228 20.78 18.38 -3.27
C GLU A 228 20.00 17.06 -3.41
N ILE A 229 18.68 17.08 -3.15
CA ILE A 229 17.81 15.91 -3.37
C ILE A 229 17.80 15.52 -4.85
N SER A 230 17.68 16.47 -5.78
CA SER A 230 17.69 16.18 -7.21
C SER A 230 19.04 15.64 -7.68
N ASP A 231 20.14 16.21 -7.19
CA ASP A 231 21.50 15.81 -7.54
C ASP A 231 21.81 14.37 -7.06
N VAL A 232 21.48 14.05 -5.80
CA VAL A 232 21.74 12.68 -5.29
C VAL A 232 20.85 11.63 -5.95
N VAL A 233 19.62 11.96 -6.31
CA VAL A 233 18.74 11.06 -7.08
C VAL A 233 19.35 10.80 -8.46
N THR A 234 19.88 11.81 -9.11
CA THR A 234 20.56 11.66 -10.41
C THR A 234 21.81 10.81 -10.29
N TRP A 235 22.60 10.99 -9.23
CA TRP A 235 23.77 10.15 -8.97
C TRP A 235 23.35 8.67 -8.73
N LEU A 236 22.36 8.41 -7.91
CA LEU A 236 21.82 7.05 -7.69
C LEU A 236 21.35 6.43 -9.02
N ALA A 237 20.59 7.19 -9.81
CA ALA A 237 20.05 6.74 -11.08
C ALA A 237 21.15 6.44 -12.11
N SER A 238 22.28 7.14 -12.08
CA SER A 238 23.41 6.92 -13.00
C SER A 238 24.10 5.56 -12.82
N HIS A 239 23.89 4.91 -11.68
CA HIS A 239 24.38 3.55 -11.42
C HIS A 239 23.47 2.44 -11.98
N ARG A 240 22.34 2.79 -12.61
CA ARG A 240 21.52 1.79 -13.29
C ARG A 240 22.26 1.19 -14.45
N GLN A 241 22.43 -0.11 -14.43
CA GLN A 241 22.92 -0.84 -15.58
C GLN A 241 21.81 -0.88 -16.65
N ALA A 242 22.17 -0.65 -17.91
CA ALA A 242 21.26 -0.95 -19.00
C ALA A 242 20.88 -2.43 -18.90
N ALA A 243 19.59 -2.74 -18.84
CA ALA A 243 19.12 -4.11 -18.80
C ALA A 243 19.51 -4.79 -20.13
N SER A 244 20.66 -5.45 -20.18
CA SER A 244 21.02 -6.34 -21.26
C SER A 244 20.23 -7.63 -21.11
N ILE A 245 18.94 -7.61 -21.41
CA ILE A 245 18.16 -8.83 -21.64
C ILE A 245 18.54 -9.31 -23.03
N ALA A 246 19.71 -9.93 -23.14
CA ALA A 246 20.03 -10.78 -24.27
C ALA A 246 19.22 -12.08 -24.09
N PHE A 247 18.01 -12.13 -24.59
CA PHE A 247 17.37 -13.41 -24.88
C PHE A 247 18.24 -14.10 -25.92
N LYS A 248 19.08 -15.03 -25.46
CA LYS A 248 19.69 -16.01 -26.38
C LYS A 248 18.53 -16.88 -26.87
N SER A 249 18.02 -16.58 -28.08
CA SER A 249 17.21 -17.52 -28.83
C SER A 249 18.05 -18.77 -29.06
N LYS A 250 17.61 -19.88 -28.47
CA LYS A 250 18.08 -21.22 -28.88
C LYS A 250 17.30 -21.67 -30.08
#